data_a4e92474caee10f1b0bc22c96b6bc324
#
_entry.id   a4e92474caee10f1b0bc22c96b6bc324
#
_cell.length_a   1.000
_cell.length_b   1.000
_cell.length_c   1.000
_cell.angle_alpha   90.00
_cell.angle_beta   90.00
_cell.angle_gamma   90.00
#
_symmetry.space_group_name_H-M   'P 1'
#
loop_
_entity.id
_entity.type
_entity.pdbx_description
1 polymer ?
#
loop_
_entity_poly.entity_id
_entity_poly.type
_entity_poly.pdbx_seq_one_letter_code
_entity_poly.pdbx_strand_id
1 'polypeptide(L)'
;WFYCAYDIGSGAFTTWVYGKSKEGIISDFYRQMVRNYAEWGMCLPAEIECESSLNSTFRETLLSEGAMFRYVRMEANKARGKYIERVWEMQRYGKEKEREGWLARPNSLRESNQKSDEDIPIIPYEEIANNCLEDIVNWNNSAHPNQEKYPGKTRWEVFLENQHPDLKSINWNMILPYIGYKTETSCKAGTIKLQRKEFFLGMNGKI
;
A
#
# COMPACT_ATOMS: atom_id res chain seq x y z
N TRP A 1 5.24 2.24 12.03
CA TRP A 1 5.14 2.81 10.68
C TRP A 1 3.92 2.26 9.97
N PHE A 2 3.22 3.09 9.24
CA PHE A 2 2.08 2.73 8.41
C PHE A 2 2.32 3.27 7.00
N TYR A 3 2.09 2.44 5.98
CA TYR A 3 2.26 2.83 4.59
C TYR A 3 1.07 2.32 3.77
N CYS A 4 0.50 3.16 2.90
CA CYS A 4 -0.70 2.79 2.16
C CYS A 4 -0.74 3.36 0.75
N ALA A 5 -1.59 2.78 -0.09
CA ALA A 5 -1.98 3.30 -1.40
C ALA A 5 -3.42 3.81 -1.36
N TYR A 6 -3.64 4.89 -2.05
CA TYR A 6 -4.94 5.56 -2.22
C TYR A 6 -5.24 5.70 -3.71
N ASP A 7 -6.36 5.19 -4.14
CA ASP A 7 -6.81 5.35 -5.52
C ASP A 7 -7.51 6.70 -5.69
N ILE A 8 -6.96 7.55 -6.55
CA ILE A 8 -7.47 8.93 -6.74
C ILE A 8 -8.86 8.93 -7.37
N GLY A 9 -9.14 7.97 -8.23
CA GLY A 9 -10.41 7.90 -8.98
C GLY A 9 -11.61 7.58 -8.11
N SER A 10 -11.47 6.58 -7.25
CA SER A 10 -12.52 6.13 -6.33
C SER A 10 -12.45 6.78 -4.95
N GLY A 11 -11.29 7.28 -4.58
CA GLY A 11 -11.05 7.75 -3.22
C GLY A 11 -10.91 6.62 -2.20
N ALA A 12 -10.61 5.39 -2.61
CA ALA A 12 -10.45 4.23 -1.73
C ALA A 12 -8.98 3.98 -1.37
N PHE A 13 -8.73 3.48 -0.17
CA PHE A 13 -7.47 2.86 0.17
C PHE A 13 -7.42 1.44 -0.37
N THR A 14 -6.42 1.11 -1.18
CA THR A 14 -6.33 -0.18 -1.87
C THR A 14 -5.27 -1.11 -1.30
N THR A 15 -4.25 -0.56 -0.67
CA THR A 15 -3.19 -1.34 -0.04
C THR A 15 -2.72 -0.63 1.21
N TRP A 16 -2.45 -1.39 2.25
CA TRP A 16 -1.87 -0.88 3.49
C TRP A 16 -0.99 -1.93 4.13
N VAL A 17 0.06 -1.47 4.76
CA VAL A 17 0.96 -2.28 5.57
C VAL A 17 1.38 -1.49 6.80
N TYR A 18 1.64 -2.18 7.88
CA TYR A 18 2.22 -1.60 9.07
C TYR A 18 3.43 -2.41 9.53
N GLY A 19 4.36 -1.75 10.18
CA GLY A 19 5.60 -2.39 10.61
C GLY A 19 6.37 -1.56 11.62
N LYS A 20 7.26 -2.23 12.35
CA LYS A 20 8.15 -1.60 13.35
C LYS A 20 9.41 -1.01 12.70
N SER A 21 9.74 -1.40 11.48
CA SER A 21 10.89 -0.91 10.70
C SER A 21 10.42 -0.14 9.47
N LYS A 22 11.04 1.01 9.21
CA LYS A 22 10.77 1.83 8.03
C LYS A 22 11.28 1.17 6.75
N GLU A 23 12.40 0.46 6.81
CA GLU A 23 13.07 -0.10 5.63
C GLU A 23 12.35 -1.33 5.05
N GLY A 24 11.83 -2.20 5.92
CA GLY A 24 11.13 -3.42 5.48
C GLY A 24 9.74 -3.17 4.91
N ILE A 25 9.07 -2.12 5.41
CA ILE A 25 7.65 -1.86 5.13
C ILE A 25 7.35 -1.62 3.63
N ILE A 26 8.30 -1.05 2.89
CA ILE A 26 8.10 -0.72 1.47
C ILE A 26 8.07 -1.98 0.60
N SER A 27 8.98 -2.93 0.85
CA SER A 27 8.93 -4.22 0.15
C SER A 27 7.63 -4.97 0.44
N ASP A 28 7.20 -4.97 1.69
CA ASP A 28 5.97 -5.63 2.11
C ASP A 28 4.74 -4.93 1.52
N PHE A 29 4.78 -3.61 1.37
CA PHE A 29 3.73 -2.84 0.71
C PHE A 29 3.53 -3.27 -0.75
N TYR A 30 4.59 -3.38 -1.55
CA TYR A 30 4.47 -3.81 -2.94
C TYR A 30 4.05 -5.29 -3.05
N ARG A 31 4.51 -6.16 -2.16
CA ARG A 31 4.04 -7.55 -2.07
C ARG A 31 2.55 -7.61 -1.77
N GLN A 32 2.11 -6.84 -0.80
CA GLN A 32 0.69 -6.79 -0.41
C GLN A 32 -0.17 -6.20 -1.54
N MET A 33 0.31 -5.16 -2.23
CA MET A 33 -0.40 -4.59 -3.38
C MET A 33 -0.64 -5.64 -4.47
N VAL A 34 0.41 -6.34 -4.90
CA VAL A 34 0.28 -7.39 -5.94
C VAL A 34 -0.67 -8.48 -5.48
N ARG A 35 -0.59 -8.92 -4.22
CA ARG A 35 -1.48 -9.93 -3.65
C ARG A 35 -2.94 -9.46 -3.66
N ASN A 36 -3.22 -8.28 -3.15
CA ASN A 36 -4.57 -7.73 -3.10
C ASN A 36 -5.21 -7.68 -4.49
N TYR A 37 -4.50 -7.08 -5.46
CA TYR A 37 -5.04 -6.94 -6.81
C TYR A 37 -5.23 -8.30 -7.50
N ALA A 38 -4.34 -9.28 -7.25
CA ALA A 38 -4.50 -10.64 -7.76
C ALA A 38 -5.71 -11.36 -7.13
N GLU A 39 -5.90 -11.22 -5.81
CA GLU A 39 -7.05 -11.81 -5.10
C GLU A 39 -8.38 -11.21 -5.54
N TRP A 40 -8.41 -9.93 -5.86
CA TRP A 40 -9.60 -9.25 -6.40
C TRP A 40 -9.83 -9.53 -7.88
N GLY A 41 -8.91 -10.25 -8.56
CA GLY A 41 -8.98 -10.48 -10.00
C GLY A 41 -8.78 -9.20 -10.82
N MET A 42 -8.11 -8.20 -10.27
CA MET A 42 -7.91 -6.88 -10.86
C MET A 42 -6.50 -6.71 -11.44
N CYS A 43 -6.39 -5.80 -12.40
CA CYS A 43 -5.09 -5.35 -12.89
C CYS A 43 -4.47 -4.31 -11.94
N LEU A 44 -3.13 -4.26 -11.87
CA LEU A 44 -2.44 -3.18 -11.17
C LEU A 44 -2.73 -1.82 -11.81
N PRO A 45 -2.71 -0.71 -11.06
CA PRO A 45 -2.91 0.63 -11.63
C PRO A 45 -1.84 0.94 -12.67
N ALA A 46 -2.20 1.73 -13.69
CA ALA A 46 -1.24 2.13 -14.73
C ALA A 46 -0.18 3.08 -14.19
N GLU A 47 -0.52 3.90 -13.22
CA GLU A 47 0.34 4.95 -12.68
C GLU A 47 0.40 4.88 -11.15
N ILE A 48 1.59 5.14 -10.62
CA ILE A 48 1.79 5.36 -9.18
C ILE A 48 2.56 6.66 -8.97
N GLU A 49 2.13 7.42 -7.98
CA GLU A 49 2.90 8.53 -7.42
C GLU A 49 3.36 8.15 -6.02
N CYS A 50 4.67 8.25 -5.77
CA CYS A 50 5.26 7.88 -4.49
C CYS A 50 6.41 8.81 -4.09
N GLU A 51 6.74 8.82 -2.81
CA GLU A 51 7.85 9.60 -2.29
C GLU A 51 9.20 8.98 -2.68
N SER A 52 10.12 9.81 -3.18
CA SER A 52 11.43 9.35 -3.63
C SER A 52 12.31 8.80 -2.52
N SER A 53 12.26 9.38 -1.31
CA SER A 53 13.16 9.00 -0.22
C SER A 53 13.05 7.53 0.22
N LEU A 54 11.84 6.97 0.18
CA LEU A 54 11.56 5.59 0.57
C LEU A 54 11.62 4.59 -0.59
N ASN A 55 11.45 5.08 -1.81
CA ASN A 55 11.28 4.25 -3.00
C ASN A 55 12.50 4.28 -3.95
N SER A 56 13.54 5.06 -3.62
CA SER A 56 14.72 5.23 -4.48
C SER A 56 15.42 3.92 -4.80
N THR A 57 15.48 2.98 -3.87
CA THR A 57 16.10 1.65 -4.05
C THR A 57 15.37 0.77 -5.06
N PHE A 58 14.10 1.06 -5.35
CA PHE A 58 13.28 0.31 -6.30
C PHE A 58 13.20 0.96 -7.68
N ARG A 59 13.81 2.14 -7.88
CA ARG A 59 13.72 2.92 -9.12
C ARG A 59 14.18 2.16 -10.36
N GLU A 60 15.31 1.45 -10.25
CA GLU A 60 15.91 0.70 -11.37
C GLU A 60 15.38 -0.75 -11.47
N THR A 61 14.43 -1.11 -10.62
CA THR A 61 13.91 -2.47 -10.52
C THR A 61 12.39 -2.49 -10.62
N LEU A 62 11.71 -2.71 -9.51
CA LEU A 62 10.26 -2.82 -9.42
C LEU A 62 9.52 -1.57 -9.92
N LEU A 63 10.08 -0.40 -9.70
CA LEU A 63 9.52 0.90 -10.10
C LEU A 63 10.13 1.45 -11.39
N SER A 64 10.90 0.67 -12.14
CA SER A 64 11.24 1.02 -13.51
C SER A 64 9.96 1.02 -14.36
N GLU A 65 9.87 1.97 -15.29
CA GLU A 65 8.70 2.08 -16.17
C GLU A 65 8.43 0.79 -16.94
N GLY A 66 7.19 0.32 -16.91
CA GLY A 66 6.78 -0.92 -17.55
C GLY A 66 7.04 -2.20 -16.75
N ALA A 67 7.70 -2.15 -15.58
CA ALA A 67 7.84 -3.31 -14.69
C ALA A 67 6.53 -3.59 -13.95
N MET A 68 6.27 -2.89 -12.85
CA MET A 68 5.04 -3.00 -12.07
C MET A 68 3.96 -2.02 -12.54
N PHE A 69 4.37 -0.81 -12.91
CA PHE A 69 3.51 0.26 -13.37
C PHE A 69 3.97 0.78 -14.73
N ARG A 70 3.04 1.27 -15.53
CA ARG A 70 3.36 1.91 -16.82
C ARG A 70 4.04 3.27 -16.62
N TYR A 71 3.59 4.00 -15.60
CA TYR A 71 4.13 5.32 -15.26
C TYR A 71 4.43 5.38 -13.76
N VAL A 72 5.60 5.89 -13.43
CA VAL A 72 6.04 6.06 -12.05
C VAL A 72 6.47 7.49 -11.83
N ARG A 73 5.75 8.21 -10.97
CA ARG A 73 6.11 9.57 -10.56
C ARG A 73 6.75 9.52 -9.18
N MET A 74 8.04 9.81 -9.13
CA MET A 74 8.79 9.97 -7.88
C MET A 74 9.30 11.40 -7.78
N GLU A 75 8.54 12.25 -7.13
CA GLU A 75 8.89 13.65 -6.94
C GLU A 75 9.26 13.92 -5.49
N ALA A 76 10.45 14.49 -5.28
CA ALA A 76 10.86 14.99 -3.96
C ALA A 76 10.22 16.36 -3.69
N ASN A 77 9.80 16.58 -2.44
CA ASN A 77 9.41 17.92 -1.91
C ASN A 77 8.19 18.61 -2.56
N LYS A 78 7.32 17.90 -3.26
CA LYS A 78 6.04 18.44 -3.75
C LYS A 78 4.85 18.06 -2.85
N ALA A 79 4.92 18.39 -1.56
CA ALA A 79 3.86 18.11 -0.59
C ALA A 79 2.48 18.66 -1.02
N ARG A 80 2.45 19.80 -1.69
CA ARG A 80 1.17 20.42 -2.12
C ARG A 80 0.44 19.68 -3.23
N GLY A 81 1.11 18.77 -3.95
CA GLY A 81 0.54 17.98 -5.04
C GLY A 81 -0.01 16.62 -4.61
N LYS A 82 0.41 16.11 -3.48
CA LYS A 82 0.08 14.74 -3.05
C LYS A 82 -1.30 14.67 -2.41
N TYR A 83 -2.22 14.05 -3.12
CA TYR A 83 -3.59 13.83 -2.65
C TYR A 83 -3.64 13.06 -1.33
N ILE A 84 -2.78 12.08 -1.17
CA ILE A 84 -2.70 11.22 0.01
C ILE A 84 -2.37 12.01 1.30
N GLU A 85 -1.56 13.06 1.21
CA GLU A 85 -1.24 13.88 2.38
C GLU A 85 -2.48 14.60 2.92
N ARG A 86 -3.36 15.09 2.04
CA ARG A 86 -4.64 15.70 2.44
C ARG A 86 -5.61 14.70 3.04
N VAL A 87 -5.66 13.48 2.49
CA VAL A 87 -6.50 12.42 3.04
C VAL A 87 -6.04 12.03 4.43
N TRP A 88 -4.72 11.89 4.65
CA TRP A 88 -4.14 11.66 5.96
C TRP A 88 -4.39 12.82 6.93
N GLU A 89 -4.33 14.05 6.47
CA GLU A 89 -4.68 15.21 7.29
C GLU A 89 -6.14 15.15 7.75
N MET A 90 -7.09 14.82 6.87
CA MET A 90 -8.49 14.63 7.24
C MET A 90 -8.70 13.49 8.24
N GLN A 91 -8.04 12.35 8.05
CA GLN A 91 -8.11 11.22 8.99
C GLN A 91 -7.53 11.60 10.36
N ARG A 92 -6.36 12.20 10.37
CA ARG A 92 -5.64 12.58 11.57
C ARG A 92 -6.42 13.59 12.43
N TYR A 93 -6.96 14.63 11.82
CA TYR A 93 -7.69 15.67 12.54
C TYR A 93 -9.18 15.37 12.70
N GLY A 94 -9.74 14.46 11.93
CA GLY A 94 -11.15 14.07 12.02
C GLY A 94 -11.42 12.88 12.93
N LYS A 95 -10.57 11.87 12.90
CA LYS A 95 -10.77 10.60 13.62
C LYS A 95 -9.75 10.35 14.72
N GLU A 96 -8.47 10.42 14.38
CA GLU A 96 -7.41 10.10 15.33
C GLU A 96 -7.36 11.10 16.51
N LYS A 97 -7.72 12.36 16.27
CA LYS A 97 -7.73 13.40 17.31
C LYS A 97 -8.64 13.08 18.48
N GLU A 98 -9.69 12.30 18.28
CA GLU A 98 -10.66 11.92 19.32
C GLU A 98 -10.17 10.73 20.17
N ARG A 99 -9.06 10.08 19.78
CA ARG A 99 -8.53 8.90 20.47
C ARG A 99 -7.57 9.28 21.58
N GLU A 100 -7.56 8.43 22.62
CA GLU A 100 -6.52 8.51 23.65
C GLU A 100 -5.14 8.32 23.03
N GLY A 101 -4.12 8.94 23.59
CA GLY A 101 -2.75 8.84 23.12
C GLY A 101 -2.45 9.62 21.83
N TRP A 102 -3.44 10.36 21.30
CA TRP A 102 -3.16 11.21 20.13
C TRP A 102 -2.20 12.34 20.49
N LEU A 103 -1.14 12.38 19.72
CA LEU A 103 -0.15 13.46 19.75
C LEU A 103 -0.32 14.30 18.49
N ALA A 104 -0.57 15.56 18.66
CA ALA A 104 -0.37 16.56 17.61
C ALA A 104 1.06 16.49 17.05
N ARG A 105 1.42 17.29 16.08
CA ARG A 105 2.78 17.24 15.51
C ARG A 105 3.81 17.36 16.63
N PRO A 106 4.70 16.36 16.81
CA PRO A 106 5.79 16.48 17.76
C PRO A 106 6.55 17.79 17.51
N ASN A 107 6.81 18.57 18.56
CA ASN A 107 7.50 19.87 18.51
C ASN A 107 6.73 21.02 17.82
N SER A 108 5.43 20.93 17.62
CA SER A 108 4.63 22.06 17.16
C SER A 108 4.33 23.02 18.32
N LEU A 109 5.01 24.13 18.38
CA LEU A 109 4.77 25.22 19.36
C LEU A 109 3.42 25.93 19.21
N ARG A 110 2.60 25.55 18.22
CA ARG A 110 1.37 26.26 17.82
C ARG A 110 0.06 25.56 18.18
N GLU A 111 0.08 24.35 18.68
CA GLU A 111 -1.14 23.64 19.06
C GLU A 111 -1.40 23.84 20.56
N SER A 112 -2.32 24.72 20.89
CA SER A 112 -2.72 25.09 22.25
C SER A 112 -3.34 23.97 23.10
N ASN A 113 -3.55 22.78 22.51
CA ASN A 113 -4.14 21.62 23.14
C ASN A 113 -3.17 20.44 23.28
N GLN A 114 -1.87 20.68 23.16
CA GLN A 114 -0.88 19.63 23.39
C GLN A 114 -0.81 19.35 24.90
N LYS A 115 -1.24 18.15 25.31
CA LYS A 115 -1.01 17.65 26.68
C LYS A 115 0.50 17.56 26.91
N SER A 116 0.94 17.72 28.14
CA SER A 116 2.34 17.44 28.48
C SER A 116 2.62 15.96 28.22
N ASP A 117 3.84 15.63 27.80
CA ASP A 117 4.24 14.24 27.45
C ASP A 117 3.99 13.26 28.62
N GLU A 118 3.92 13.74 29.85
CA GLU A 118 3.68 12.99 31.07
C GLU A 118 2.22 12.51 31.22
N ASP A 119 1.27 13.18 30.56
CA ASP A 119 -0.17 12.90 30.67
C ASP A 119 -0.71 12.04 29.53
N ILE A 120 0.16 11.59 28.61
CA ILE A 120 -0.27 10.85 27.42
C ILE A 120 -0.12 9.36 27.63
N PRO A 121 -1.20 8.58 27.60
CA PRO A 121 -1.13 7.14 27.78
C PRO A 121 -0.38 6.48 26.60
N ILE A 122 0.46 5.51 26.92
CA ILE A 122 1.14 4.69 25.91
C ILE A 122 0.13 3.67 25.39
N ILE A 123 -0.27 3.82 24.12
CA ILE A 123 -1.19 2.89 23.47
C ILE A 123 -0.40 1.74 22.83
N PRO A 124 -0.81 0.47 23.02
CA PRO A 124 -0.19 -0.68 22.38
C PRO A 124 -0.18 -0.55 20.86
N TYR A 125 0.92 -0.97 20.24
CA TYR A 125 1.10 -0.88 18.78
C TYR A 125 -0.01 -1.59 18.00
N GLU A 126 -0.42 -2.77 18.46
CA GLU A 126 -1.48 -3.56 17.85
C GLU A 126 -2.83 -2.85 17.90
N GLU A 127 -3.10 -2.11 18.96
CA GLU A 127 -4.31 -1.31 19.09
C GLU A 127 -4.30 -0.14 18.10
N ILE A 128 -3.18 0.58 17.99
CA ILE A 128 -3.03 1.65 17.00
C ILE A 128 -3.22 1.09 15.58
N ALA A 129 -2.62 -0.07 15.27
CA ALA A 129 -2.75 -0.71 13.97
C ALA A 129 -4.20 -1.10 13.67
N ASN A 130 -4.89 -1.72 14.63
CA ASN A 130 -6.31 -2.10 14.49
C ASN A 130 -7.21 -0.89 14.29
N ASN A 131 -7.00 0.18 15.05
CA ASN A 131 -7.72 1.44 14.89
C ASN A 131 -7.52 2.05 13.50
N CYS A 132 -6.29 2.04 12.96
CA CYS A 132 -6.02 2.50 11.60
C CYS A 132 -6.71 1.63 10.54
N LEU A 133 -6.75 0.31 10.74
CA LEU A 133 -7.44 -0.62 9.82
C LEU A 133 -8.95 -0.39 9.85
N GLU A 134 -9.54 -0.19 11.01
CA GLU A 134 -10.96 0.14 11.15
C GLU A 134 -11.30 1.46 10.43
N ASP A 135 -10.48 2.48 10.59
CA ASP A 135 -10.66 3.76 9.88
C ASP A 135 -10.61 3.60 8.37
N ILE A 136 -9.71 2.78 7.84
CA ILE A 136 -9.64 2.47 6.41
C ILE A 136 -10.90 1.75 5.93
N VAL A 137 -11.37 0.75 6.66
CA VAL A 137 -12.59 0.02 6.33
C VAL A 137 -13.80 0.97 6.32
N ASN A 138 -13.95 1.79 7.36
CA ASN A 138 -15.03 2.77 7.46
C ASN A 138 -14.94 3.83 6.35
N TRP A 139 -13.73 4.28 6.00
CA TRP A 139 -13.51 5.20 4.89
C TRP A 139 -13.91 4.58 3.56
N ASN A 140 -13.45 3.38 3.27
CA ASN A 140 -13.76 2.69 2.02
C ASN A 140 -15.25 2.42 1.85
N ASN A 141 -15.94 2.08 2.94
CA ASN A 141 -17.38 1.85 2.96
C ASN A 141 -18.23 3.13 3.03
N SER A 142 -17.61 4.29 3.20
CA SER A 142 -18.34 5.55 3.17
C SER A 142 -18.75 5.94 1.75
N ALA A 143 -19.81 6.72 1.63
CA ALA A 143 -20.33 7.18 0.34
C ALA A 143 -19.24 7.89 -0.49
N HIS A 144 -19.19 7.58 -1.79
CA HIS A 144 -18.30 8.27 -2.71
C HIS A 144 -18.64 9.77 -2.75
N PRO A 145 -17.65 10.69 -2.73
CA PRO A 145 -17.93 12.14 -2.65
C PRO A 145 -18.73 12.69 -3.85
N ASN A 146 -18.61 12.06 -5.02
CA ASN A 146 -19.37 12.42 -6.20
C ASN A 146 -20.58 11.49 -6.36
N GLN A 147 -21.64 11.74 -5.60
CA GLN A 147 -22.89 10.98 -5.67
C GLN A 147 -23.72 11.29 -6.92
N GLU A 148 -23.44 12.38 -7.62
CA GLU A 148 -24.05 12.66 -8.91
C GLU A 148 -23.59 11.65 -9.98
N LYS A 149 -22.28 11.38 -10.01
CA LYS A 149 -21.69 10.39 -10.94
C LYS A 149 -21.87 8.95 -10.48
N TYR A 150 -21.85 8.70 -9.16
CA TYR A 150 -21.89 7.37 -8.56
C TYR A 150 -22.99 7.28 -7.50
N PRO A 151 -24.28 7.35 -7.88
CA PRO A 151 -25.38 7.40 -6.94
C PRO A 151 -25.48 6.13 -6.10
N GLY A 152 -25.51 6.31 -4.78
CA GLY A 152 -25.64 5.23 -3.81
C GLY A 152 -24.41 4.36 -3.62
N LYS A 153 -23.29 4.62 -4.31
CA LYS A 153 -22.07 3.81 -4.22
C LYS A 153 -21.11 4.31 -3.17
N THR A 154 -20.44 3.36 -2.53
CA THR A 154 -19.29 3.59 -1.66
C THR A 154 -18.03 3.82 -2.48
N ARG A 155 -16.97 4.33 -1.84
CA ARG A 155 -15.64 4.44 -2.47
C ARG A 155 -15.12 3.09 -2.95
N TRP A 156 -15.33 2.05 -2.15
CA TRP A 156 -14.87 0.70 -2.46
C TRP A 156 -15.60 0.10 -3.68
N GLU A 157 -16.91 0.25 -3.75
CA GLU A 157 -17.68 -0.20 -4.91
C GLU A 157 -17.28 0.53 -6.20
N VAL A 158 -17.04 1.86 -6.12
CA VAL A 158 -16.52 2.61 -7.25
C VAL A 158 -15.15 2.10 -7.68
N PHE A 159 -14.25 1.76 -6.74
CA PHE A 159 -12.95 1.18 -7.05
C PHE A 159 -13.08 -0.15 -7.79
N LEU A 160 -13.89 -1.07 -7.30
CA LEU A 160 -14.07 -2.41 -7.90
C LEU A 160 -14.66 -2.36 -9.31
N GLU A 161 -15.58 -1.43 -9.56
CA GLU A 161 -16.34 -1.38 -10.82
C GLU A 161 -15.69 -0.52 -11.91
N ASN A 162 -14.77 0.39 -11.57
CA ASN A 162 -14.24 1.38 -12.51
C ASN A 162 -12.77 1.17 -12.87
N GLN A 163 -12.33 -0.07 -13.04
CA GLN A 163 -11.02 -0.33 -13.60
C GLN A 163 -10.93 0.19 -15.05
N HIS A 164 -9.83 0.86 -15.38
CA HIS A 164 -9.60 1.33 -16.75
C HIS A 164 -9.48 0.12 -17.72
N PRO A 165 -10.19 0.11 -18.85
CA PRO A 165 -10.22 -1.07 -19.75
C PRO A 165 -8.87 -1.40 -20.38
N ASP A 166 -7.96 -0.43 -20.52
CA ASP A 166 -6.63 -0.64 -21.13
C ASP A 166 -5.57 -1.13 -20.13
N LEU A 167 -5.94 -1.43 -18.88
CA LEU A 167 -5.01 -2.01 -17.92
C LEU A 167 -4.62 -3.41 -18.35
N LYS A 168 -3.35 -3.75 -18.15
CA LYS A 168 -2.83 -5.08 -18.46
C LYS A 168 -2.82 -5.96 -17.21
N SER A 169 -3.01 -7.25 -17.42
CA SER A 169 -2.85 -8.24 -16.36
C SER A 169 -1.45 -8.19 -15.72
N ILE A 170 -1.37 -8.64 -14.48
CA ILE A 170 -0.12 -8.65 -13.70
C ILE A 170 0.94 -9.47 -14.44
N ASN A 171 2.07 -8.85 -14.76
CA ASN A 171 3.22 -9.54 -15.36
C ASN A 171 4.11 -10.15 -14.26
N TRP A 172 3.77 -11.36 -13.86
CA TRP A 172 4.47 -12.10 -12.80
C TRP A 172 5.95 -12.28 -13.08
N ASN A 173 6.34 -12.51 -14.33
CA ASN A 173 7.75 -12.73 -14.70
C ASN A 173 8.62 -11.48 -14.46
N MET A 174 8.05 -10.30 -14.61
CA MET A 174 8.75 -9.04 -14.35
C MET A 174 8.77 -8.67 -12.86
N ILE A 175 7.77 -9.06 -12.10
CA ILE A 175 7.55 -8.60 -10.73
C ILE A 175 8.18 -9.54 -9.70
N LEU A 176 8.01 -10.86 -9.85
CA LEU A 176 8.46 -11.86 -8.88
C LEU A 176 9.97 -11.79 -8.53
N PRO A 177 10.89 -11.49 -9.46
CA PRO A 177 12.30 -11.37 -9.12
C PRO A 177 12.60 -10.32 -8.05
N TYR A 178 11.75 -9.32 -7.90
CA TYR A 178 11.95 -8.20 -6.97
C TYR A 178 11.17 -8.30 -5.68
N ILE A 179 9.96 -8.89 -5.71
CA ILE A 179 9.09 -9.01 -4.53
C ILE A 179 9.01 -10.43 -3.97
N GLY A 180 9.44 -11.44 -4.73
CA GLY A 180 9.45 -12.84 -4.30
C GLY A 180 10.48 -13.12 -3.22
N TYR A 181 10.29 -14.19 -2.48
CA TYR A 181 11.31 -14.72 -1.60
C TYR A 181 12.29 -15.58 -2.42
N LYS A 182 13.58 -15.26 -2.32
CA LYS A 182 14.64 -16.03 -2.97
C LYS A 182 15.10 -17.15 -2.03
N THR A 183 15.24 -18.34 -2.56
CA THR A 183 15.83 -19.48 -1.85
C THR A 183 16.69 -20.26 -2.82
N GLU A 184 17.73 -20.88 -2.29
CA GLU A 184 18.58 -21.79 -3.03
C GLU A 184 18.20 -23.23 -2.69
N THR A 185 18.10 -24.07 -3.71
CA THR A 185 17.84 -25.51 -3.53
C THR A 185 18.54 -26.28 -4.63
N SER A 186 18.83 -27.55 -4.36
CA SER A 186 19.43 -28.44 -5.36
C SER A 186 18.36 -29.01 -6.27
N CYS A 187 18.66 -29.07 -7.58
CA CYS A 187 17.86 -29.82 -8.54
C CYS A 187 18.46 -31.22 -8.74
N LYS A 188 17.67 -32.27 -8.52
CA LYS A 188 18.05 -33.67 -8.78
C LYS A 188 17.06 -34.29 -9.74
N ALA A 189 17.54 -34.79 -10.88
CA ALA A 189 16.73 -35.45 -11.91
C ALA A 189 15.48 -34.61 -12.31
N GLY A 190 15.63 -33.31 -12.47
CA GLY A 190 14.52 -32.40 -12.84
C GLY A 190 13.54 -32.09 -11.71
N THR A 191 13.83 -32.48 -10.47
CA THR A 191 12.98 -32.22 -9.30
C THR A 191 13.68 -31.30 -8.33
N ILE A 192 12.97 -30.29 -7.83
CA ILE A 192 13.39 -29.41 -6.73
C ILE A 192 12.51 -29.62 -5.50
N LYS A 193 13.08 -29.42 -4.32
CA LYS A 193 12.33 -29.44 -3.05
C LYS A 193 12.29 -28.05 -2.44
N LEU A 194 11.07 -27.55 -2.24
CA LEU A 194 10.82 -26.27 -1.58
C LEU A 194 9.78 -26.46 -0.49
N GLN A 195 10.06 -25.97 0.72
CA GLN A 195 9.12 -26.03 1.85
C GLN A 195 8.47 -27.42 2.06
N ARG A 196 9.28 -28.49 1.96
CA ARG A 196 8.85 -29.89 2.07
C ARG A 196 7.97 -30.39 0.91
N LYS A 197 7.77 -29.61 -0.15
CA LYS A 197 7.06 -30.01 -1.38
C LYS A 197 8.06 -30.28 -2.49
N GLU A 198 7.75 -31.25 -3.35
CA GLU A 198 8.53 -31.56 -4.53
C GLU A 198 7.86 -30.95 -5.77
N PHE A 199 8.67 -30.31 -6.61
CA PHE A 199 8.23 -29.72 -7.86
C PHE A 199 9.05 -30.30 -9.01
N PHE A 200 8.37 -30.84 -10.02
CA PHE A 200 9.02 -31.36 -11.21
C PHE A 200 9.17 -30.23 -12.24
N LEU A 201 10.38 -29.97 -12.69
CA LEU A 201 10.72 -28.88 -13.61
C LEU A 201 10.68 -29.30 -15.10
N GLY A 202 10.34 -30.56 -15.40
CA GLY A 202 10.36 -31.12 -16.74
C GLY A 202 11.71 -31.70 -17.15
N MET A 203 11.71 -32.49 -18.22
CA MET A 203 12.93 -33.20 -18.67
C MET A 203 13.95 -32.31 -19.39
N ASN A 204 13.58 -31.13 -19.89
CA ASN A 204 14.44 -30.32 -20.76
C ASN A 204 14.92 -29.00 -20.13
N GLY A 205 14.78 -28.81 -18.82
CA GLY A 205 15.25 -27.60 -18.15
C GLY A 205 14.64 -26.27 -18.66
N LYS A 206 13.60 -26.33 -19.47
CA LYS A 206 12.81 -25.18 -19.86
C LYS A 206 11.66 -25.04 -18.87
N ILE A 207 11.79 -24.05 -18.00
CA ILE A 207 10.73 -23.58 -17.13
C ILE A 207 9.81 -22.67 -17.95
#